data_a389d0edcdafa8f6125dddc98907f7bb
#
_entry.id   a389d0edcdafa8f6125dddc98907f7bb
#
_cell.length_a   1.000
_cell.length_b   1.000
_cell.length_c   1.000
_cell.angle_alpha   90.00
_cell.angle_beta   90.00
_cell.angle_gamma   90.00
#
_symmetry.space_group_name_H-M   'P 1'
#
loop_
_entity.id
_entity.type
_entity.pdbx_description
1 polymer ?
#
loop_
_entity_poly.entity_id
_entity_poly.type
_entity_poly.pdbx_seq_one_letter_code
_entity_poly.pdbx_strand_id
1 'polypeptide(L)'
;MRIIKEECRKLKINSNTKSIIVMSAIILLLMILLPIIFLNDSNTITEISAFNLDEKNIVKGSGLSFPNNGKVKLYRREKGTVEELELEEYIKGVVASEMPANFDEEALKAQAVAARTYYMNKRLNPCKDAQSRGAEICDSTNCQVYMDKNERLSKWSQKDGESNWSKIEEAVESTRGEVLTYDGAVLEYPQFFAVSSGKTEDAVDVLSMDIPYLKSTESTGDEIAPKYETTLSISIDDFINKIKTKYKNIKIYKNNIKDSINIQSYTQGGSVKEIKVGSEVIAGVDFRRLLNLNSTNFRISFNDDNIIFSCKGYGHGVGMSQWGANAMAKNGDKYDTILKHYYSGVEIEKIKYV
;
A
#
# COMPACT_ATOMS: atom_id res chain seq x y z
N MET A 1 -13.83 -38.26 -74.52
CA MET A 1 -13.16 -37.28 -73.73
C MET A 1 -14.12 -36.07 -73.52
N ARG A 2 -14.94 -36.14 -72.47
CA ARG A 2 -16.00 -35.11 -72.15
C ARG A 2 -15.46 -34.06 -71.27
N ILE A 3 -15.46 -32.82 -71.73
CA ILE A 3 -15.07 -31.63 -71.02
C ILE A 3 -16.26 -31.24 -70.13
N ILE A 4 -16.04 -31.24 -68.83
CA ILE A 4 -17.03 -30.74 -67.84
C ILE A 4 -16.93 -29.22 -67.80
N LYS A 5 -17.98 -28.54 -68.28
CA LYS A 5 -18.17 -27.11 -68.10
C LYS A 5 -18.65 -26.87 -66.65
N GLU A 6 -17.87 -26.25 -65.82
CA GLU A 6 -18.25 -25.72 -64.54
C GLU A 6 -19.07 -24.43 -64.74
N GLU A 7 -20.39 -24.51 -64.44
CA GLU A 7 -21.27 -23.35 -64.37
C GLU A 7 -21.02 -22.58 -63.05
N CYS A 8 -20.38 -21.44 -63.10
CA CYS A 8 -20.36 -20.48 -62.02
C CYS A 8 -21.81 -19.87 -61.87
N ARG A 9 -22.60 -20.44 -60.94
CA ARG A 9 -23.83 -19.83 -60.46
C ARG A 9 -23.50 -18.54 -59.70
N LYS A 10 -23.62 -17.38 -60.32
CA LYS A 10 -23.66 -16.07 -59.62
C LYS A 10 -24.90 -16.02 -58.74
N LEU A 11 -24.76 -16.26 -57.45
CA LEU A 11 -25.79 -15.97 -56.45
C LEU A 11 -26.16 -14.50 -56.55
N LYS A 12 -27.34 -14.17 -57.14
CA LYS A 12 -27.95 -12.85 -57.05
C LYS A 12 -28.43 -12.65 -55.61
N ILE A 13 -27.58 -12.04 -54.77
CA ILE A 13 -27.94 -11.65 -53.41
C ILE A 13 -29.01 -10.53 -53.55
N ASN A 14 -30.21 -10.79 -53.02
CA ASN A 14 -31.31 -9.83 -53.01
C ASN A 14 -30.91 -8.54 -52.28
N SER A 15 -31.43 -7.39 -52.72
CA SER A 15 -31.15 -6.06 -52.18
C SER A 15 -31.30 -6.02 -50.64
N ASN A 16 -32.32 -6.70 -50.10
CA ASN A 16 -32.54 -6.81 -48.65
C ASN A 16 -31.45 -7.60 -47.92
N THR A 17 -30.91 -8.67 -48.53
CA THR A 17 -29.82 -9.46 -47.93
C THR A 17 -28.53 -8.69 -47.93
N LYS A 18 -28.23 -7.87 -48.93
CA LYS A 18 -27.08 -6.94 -48.93
C LYS A 18 -27.20 -5.90 -47.82
N SER A 19 -28.39 -5.29 -47.62
CA SER A 19 -28.62 -4.36 -46.50
C SER A 19 -28.43 -4.99 -45.13
N ILE A 20 -28.89 -6.22 -44.94
CA ILE A 20 -28.71 -6.96 -43.69
C ILE A 20 -27.21 -7.24 -43.41
N ILE A 21 -26.44 -7.67 -44.40
CA ILE A 21 -25.01 -7.92 -44.28
C ILE A 21 -24.27 -6.61 -43.96
N VAL A 22 -24.58 -5.51 -44.61
CA VAL A 22 -23.97 -4.20 -44.35
C VAL A 22 -24.30 -3.71 -42.93
N MET A 23 -25.57 -3.81 -42.50
CA MET A 23 -25.97 -3.46 -41.13
C MET A 23 -25.28 -4.32 -40.08
N SER A 24 -25.17 -5.63 -40.29
CA SER A 24 -24.46 -6.53 -39.38
C SER A 24 -22.96 -6.18 -39.27
N ALA A 25 -22.35 -5.83 -40.40
CA ALA A 25 -20.94 -5.39 -40.41
C ALA A 25 -20.72 -4.07 -39.68
N ILE A 26 -21.68 -3.11 -39.83
CA ILE A 26 -21.65 -1.82 -39.10
C ILE A 26 -21.83 -2.04 -37.59
N ILE A 27 -22.78 -2.89 -37.20
CA ILE A 27 -22.99 -3.23 -35.77
C ILE A 27 -21.75 -3.91 -35.17
N LEU A 28 -21.12 -4.84 -35.89
CA LEU A 28 -19.89 -5.48 -35.44
C LEU A 28 -18.73 -4.47 -35.31
N LEU A 29 -18.62 -3.56 -36.25
CA LEU A 29 -17.63 -2.47 -36.22
C LEU A 29 -17.88 -1.52 -35.03
N LEU A 30 -19.13 -1.19 -34.76
CA LEU A 30 -19.52 -0.37 -33.60
C LEU A 30 -19.24 -1.10 -32.27
N MET A 31 -19.48 -2.42 -32.18
CA MET A 31 -19.14 -3.20 -30.99
C MET A 31 -17.62 -3.26 -30.70
N ILE A 32 -16.79 -3.12 -31.74
CA ILE A 32 -15.33 -3.07 -31.59
C ILE A 32 -14.85 -1.66 -31.29
N LEU A 33 -15.43 -0.62 -31.93
CA LEU A 33 -14.98 0.76 -31.79
C LEU A 33 -15.55 1.47 -30.55
N LEU A 34 -16.78 1.15 -30.11
CA LEU A 34 -17.39 1.75 -28.92
C LEU A 34 -16.56 1.54 -27.65
N PRO A 35 -16.05 0.33 -27.34
CA PRO A 35 -15.16 0.14 -26.18
C PRO A 35 -13.88 0.98 -26.28
N ILE A 36 -13.31 1.13 -27.49
CA ILE A 36 -12.08 1.90 -27.69
C ILE A 36 -12.33 3.40 -27.47
N ILE A 37 -13.47 3.92 -27.88
CA ILE A 37 -13.84 5.34 -27.70
C ILE A 37 -14.17 5.62 -26.23
N PHE A 38 -14.89 4.71 -25.54
CA PHE A 38 -15.21 4.86 -24.12
C PHE A 38 -14.00 4.59 -23.19
N LEU A 39 -12.99 3.84 -23.64
CA LEU A 39 -11.73 3.67 -22.89
C LEU A 39 -10.82 4.90 -23.01
N ASN A 40 -11.03 5.77 -24.00
CA ASN A 40 -10.20 6.97 -24.20
C ASN A 40 -10.69 8.20 -23.42
N ASP A 41 -11.89 8.16 -22.81
CA ASP A 41 -12.52 9.31 -22.12
C ASP A 41 -12.66 9.12 -20.59
N SER A 42 -12.06 8.08 -20.01
CA SER A 42 -11.99 7.89 -18.57
C SER A 42 -10.63 8.34 -18.00
N ASN A 43 -10.38 9.64 -18.07
CA ASN A 43 -9.37 10.33 -17.27
C ASN A 43 -9.76 10.37 -15.78
N THR A 44 -10.14 9.27 -15.17
CA THR A 44 -10.25 9.09 -13.71
C THR A 44 -10.32 7.60 -13.34
N ILE A 45 -9.47 6.79 -13.95
CA ILE A 45 -8.97 5.61 -13.24
C ILE A 45 -7.60 6.05 -12.75
N THR A 46 -7.49 6.30 -11.45
CA THR A 46 -6.19 6.29 -10.78
C THR A 46 -5.46 5.07 -11.31
N GLU A 47 -4.44 5.31 -12.12
CA GLU A 47 -3.53 4.29 -12.60
C GLU A 47 -3.02 3.48 -11.38
N ILE A 48 -3.64 2.34 -11.13
CA ILE A 48 -2.86 1.17 -10.78
C ILE A 48 -2.18 0.87 -12.10
N SER A 49 -1.04 1.50 -12.34
CA SER A 49 -0.17 1.12 -13.45
C SER A 49 0.06 -0.37 -13.28
N ALA A 50 -0.46 -1.15 -14.23
CA ALA A 50 0.05 -2.48 -14.47
C ALA A 50 1.55 -2.28 -14.68
N PHE A 51 2.31 -2.56 -13.64
CA PHE A 51 3.75 -2.50 -13.64
C PHE A 51 4.17 -3.59 -14.64
N ASN A 52 4.57 -3.15 -15.83
CA ASN A 52 5.32 -4.02 -16.72
C ASN A 52 6.55 -4.45 -15.93
N LEU A 53 6.57 -5.71 -15.54
CA LEU A 53 7.75 -6.41 -15.06
C LEU A 53 8.75 -6.44 -16.21
N ASP A 54 9.39 -5.30 -16.48
CA ASP A 54 10.64 -5.30 -17.23
C ASP A 54 11.66 -5.99 -16.31
N GLU A 55 12.05 -7.21 -16.67
CA GLU A 55 13.07 -8.03 -16.00
C GLU A 55 14.42 -7.33 -15.81
N LYS A 56 14.55 -6.07 -16.20
CA LYS A 56 15.80 -5.31 -16.25
C LYS A 56 16.24 -4.62 -14.96
N ASN A 57 15.40 -4.57 -13.92
CA ASN A 57 15.75 -3.85 -12.68
C ASN A 57 15.76 -4.71 -11.40
N ILE A 58 15.70 -6.02 -11.53
CA ILE A 58 15.97 -6.91 -10.39
C ILE A 58 17.48 -6.88 -10.16
N VAL A 59 17.91 -6.28 -9.06
CA VAL A 59 19.30 -6.39 -8.59
C VAL A 59 19.52 -7.84 -8.18
N LYS A 60 19.74 -8.72 -9.16
CA LYS A 60 20.19 -10.10 -8.95
C LYS A 60 21.69 -10.13 -8.91
N GLY A 61 22.23 -10.71 -7.86
CA GLY A 61 23.63 -11.13 -7.83
C GLY A 61 24.47 -10.53 -6.69
N SER A 62 25.56 -11.14 -6.39
CA SER A 62 26.55 -10.98 -5.33
C SER A 62 27.17 -9.58 -5.16
N GLY A 63 26.39 -8.54 -5.27
CA GLY A 63 26.83 -7.16 -5.19
C GLY A 63 25.65 -6.20 -5.08
N LEU A 64 24.92 -6.22 -3.95
CA LEU A 64 24.08 -5.09 -3.56
C LEU A 64 24.98 -3.88 -3.42
N SER A 65 25.18 -3.13 -4.51
CA SER A 65 26.03 -1.95 -4.51
C SER A 65 25.17 -0.69 -4.39
N PHE A 66 25.61 0.23 -3.55
CA PHE A 66 25.02 1.54 -3.39
C PHE A 66 25.91 2.59 -4.06
N PRO A 67 25.57 3.08 -5.26
CA PRO A 67 26.34 4.12 -5.94
C PRO A 67 26.15 5.50 -5.28
N ASN A 68 26.87 6.51 -5.79
CA ASN A 68 26.87 7.90 -5.30
C ASN A 68 27.39 8.06 -3.86
N ASN A 69 28.39 7.28 -3.47
CA ASN A 69 29.00 7.36 -2.12
C ASN A 69 27.98 7.31 -0.97
N GLY A 70 26.86 6.60 -1.15
CA GLY A 70 25.87 6.44 -0.09
C GLY A 70 24.91 7.61 0.11
N LYS A 71 24.79 8.54 -0.84
CA LYS A 71 23.91 9.73 -0.70
C LYS A 71 22.49 9.48 -1.21
N VAL A 72 21.53 10.07 -0.50
CA VAL A 72 20.08 10.06 -0.76
C VAL A 72 19.66 11.42 -1.26
N LYS A 73 18.93 11.49 -2.38
CA LYS A 73 18.26 12.72 -2.84
C LYS A 73 16.83 12.73 -2.34
N LEU A 74 16.59 13.48 -1.27
CA LEU A 74 15.30 13.60 -0.60
C LEU A 74 14.56 14.87 -1.02
N TYR A 75 13.35 14.74 -1.53
CA TYR A 75 12.47 15.89 -1.75
C TYR A 75 11.69 16.21 -0.48
N ARG A 76 11.95 17.39 0.09
CA ARG A 76 11.26 17.95 1.25
C ARG A 76 10.03 18.73 0.77
N ARG A 77 8.85 18.14 0.90
CA ARG A 77 7.62 18.68 0.30
C ARG A 77 7.23 20.05 0.87
N GLU A 78 7.27 20.19 2.18
CA GLU A 78 6.91 21.47 2.82
C GLU A 78 7.92 22.59 2.52
N LYS A 79 9.20 22.25 2.43
CA LYS A 79 10.27 23.20 2.09
C LYS A 79 10.37 23.49 0.58
N GLY A 80 9.84 22.59 -0.26
CA GLY A 80 9.93 22.68 -1.72
C GLY A 80 11.35 22.45 -2.28
N THR A 81 12.26 21.87 -1.49
CA THR A 81 13.69 21.70 -1.80
C THR A 81 14.08 20.23 -1.92
N VAL A 82 15.15 19.95 -2.66
CA VAL A 82 15.82 18.64 -2.66
C VAL A 82 17.08 18.74 -1.82
N GLU A 83 17.23 17.88 -0.84
CA GLU A 83 18.38 17.78 0.06
C GLU A 83 19.17 16.50 -0.27
N GLU A 84 20.50 16.56 -0.20
CA GLU A 84 21.36 15.38 -0.25
C GLU A 84 21.83 15.02 1.15
N LEU A 85 21.56 13.77 1.57
CA LEU A 85 21.88 13.23 2.88
C LEU A 85 22.70 11.94 2.75
N GLU A 86 23.55 11.65 3.72
CA GLU A 86 24.08 10.29 3.88
C GLU A 86 22.91 9.31 4.17
N LEU A 87 22.98 8.09 3.64
CA LEU A 87 21.89 7.11 3.78
C LEU A 87 21.50 6.90 5.24
N GLU A 88 22.48 6.68 6.12
CA GLU A 88 22.18 6.39 7.51
C GLU A 88 21.58 7.60 8.24
N GLU A 89 21.99 8.84 7.89
CA GLU A 89 21.34 10.05 8.42
C GLU A 89 19.88 10.16 7.96
N TYR A 90 19.58 9.79 6.71
CA TYR A 90 18.22 9.70 6.25
C TYR A 90 17.43 8.63 7.03
N ILE A 91 18.01 7.42 7.24
CA ILE A 91 17.34 6.35 7.99
C ILE A 91 17.07 6.75 9.45
N LYS A 92 18.01 7.45 10.13
CA LYS A 92 17.78 8.00 11.49
C LYS A 92 16.51 8.87 11.53
N GLY A 93 16.38 9.79 10.58
CA GLY A 93 15.21 10.66 10.48
C GLY A 93 13.90 9.91 10.17
N VAL A 94 13.95 8.84 9.39
CA VAL A 94 12.79 7.98 9.12
C VAL A 94 12.39 7.21 10.38
N VAL A 95 13.32 6.49 11.02
CA VAL A 95 13.03 5.71 12.24
C VAL A 95 12.47 6.62 13.35
N ALA A 96 13.08 7.79 13.54
CA ALA A 96 12.60 8.78 14.49
C ALA A 96 11.18 9.29 14.20
N SER A 97 10.73 9.23 12.95
CA SER A 97 9.40 9.69 12.52
C SER A 97 8.35 8.59 12.54
N GLU A 98 8.75 7.36 12.28
CA GLU A 98 7.88 6.20 12.13
C GLU A 98 7.60 5.48 13.46
N MET A 99 8.59 5.41 14.36
CA MET A 99 8.44 4.70 15.64
C MET A 99 8.60 5.63 16.86
N PRO A 100 7.87 5.37 17.96
CA PRO A 100 8.15 5.97 19.25
C PRO A 100 9.59 5.62 19.72
N ALA A 101 10.38 6.63 20.14
CA ALA A 101 11.77 6.41 20.55
C ALA A 101 11.92 5.55 21.82
N ASN A 102 10.85 5.41 22.62
CA ASN A 102 10.82 4.54 23.80
C ASN A 102 10.56 3.07 23.47
N PHE A 103 10.41 2.71 22.18
CA PHE A 103 10.35 1.31 21.77
C PHE A 103 11.68 0.61 22.08
N ASP A 104 11.64 -0.71 22.19
CA ASP A 104 12.82 -1.52 22.39
C ASP A 104 13.82 -1.34 21.24
N GLU A 105 15.11 -1.46 21.54
CA GLU A 105 16.19 -1.25 20.56
C GLU A 105 16.09 -2.24 19.39
N GLU A 106 15.71 -3.50 19.64
CA GLU A 106 15.57 -4.49 18.57
C GLU A 106 14.41 -4.17 17.62
N ALA A 107 13.33 -3.54 18.12
CA ALA A 107 12.26 -3.03 17.26
C ALA A 107 12.73 -1.84 16.40
N LEU A 108 13.51 -0.93 16.95
CA LEU A 108 14.10 0.19 16.21
C LEU A 108 15.10 -0.30 15.13
N LYS A 109 15.92 -1.35 15.44
CA LYS A 109 16.78 -2.02 14.47
C LYS A 109 15.98 -2.65 13.33
N ALA A 110 14.89 -3.37 13.62
CA ALA A 110 14.01 -3.95 12.61
C ALA A 110 13.42 -2.86 11.70
N GLN A 111 12.98 -1.73 12.27
CA GLN A 111 12.48 -0.61 11.48
C GLN A 111 13.58 0.02 10.61
N ALA A 112 14.81 0.14 11.12
CA ALA A 112 15.92 0.69 10.34
C ALA A 112 16.23 -0.17 9.10
N VAL A 113 16.26 -1.50 9.25
CA VAL A 113 16.46 -2.44 8.13
C VAL A 113 15.28 -2.35 7.13
N ALA A 114 14.04 -2.34 7.61
CA ALA A 114 12.86 -2.23 6.74
C ALA A 114 12.84 -0.88 5.98
N ALA A 115 13.15 0.23 6.67
CA ALA A 115 13.19 1.56 6.07
C ALA A 115 14.30 1.70 5.02
N ARG A 116 15.48 1.13 5.28
CA ARG A 116 16.60 1.09 4.33
C ARG A 116 16.25 0.27 3.10
N THR A 117 15.62 -0.88 3.29
CA THR A 117 15.12 -1.74 2.21
C THR A 117 14.09 -0.98 1.33
N TYR A 118 13.15 -0.27 1.95
CA TYR A 118 12.17 0.55 1.26
C TYR A 118 12.85 1.64 0.40
N TYR A 119 13.82 2.35 0.97
CA TYR A 119 14.56 3.36 0.23
C TYR A 119 15.31 2.76 -0.97
N MET A 120 15.97 1.60 -0.80
CA MET A 120 16.70 0.94 -1.90
C MET A 120 15.80 0.64 -3.10
N ASN A 121 14.55 0.27 -2.86
CA ASN A 121 13.55 0.10 -3.92
C ASN A 121 13.12 1.46 -4.51
N LYS A 122 12.78 2.44 -3.67
CA LYS A 122 12.30 3.76 -4.11
C LYS A 122 13.34 4.54 -4.92
N ARG A 123 14.59 4.38 -4.65
CA ARG A 123 15.67 4.96 -5.44
C ARG A 123 15.62 4.54 -6.91
N LEU A 124 15.27 3.27 -7.18
CA LEU A 124 15.10 2.76 -8.55
C LEU A 124 13.74 3.13 -9.15
N ASN A 125 12.73 3.30 -8.31
CA ASN A 125 11.35 3.58 -8.68
C ASN A 125 10.80 4.77 -7.86
N PRO A 126 11.26 6.02 -8.11
CA PRO A 126 10.84 7.19 -7.37
C PRO A 126 9.34 7.44 -7.48
N CYS A 127 8.72 7.97 -6.41
CA CYS A 127 7.34 8.47 -6.52
C CYS A 127 7.27 9.69 -7.46
N LYS A 128 6.09 9.95 -8.06
CA LYS A 128 5.88 11.05 -9.03
C LYS A 128 6.38 12.40 -8.50
N ASP A 129 6.13 12.71 -7.22
CA ASP A 129 6.57 13.96 -6.60
C ASP A 129 8.10 14.08 -6.56
N ALA A 130 8.80 13.03 -6.12
CA ALA A 130 10.26 13.00 -6.07
C ALA A 130 10.85 13.04 -7.48
N GLN A 131 10.34 12.22 -8.40
CA GLN A 131 10.82 12.15 -9.78
C GLN A 131 10.72 13.51 -10.51
N SER A 132 9.61 14.23 -10.33
CA SER A 132 9.41 15.55 -10.96
C SER A 132 10.39 16.62 -10.47
N ARG A 133 11.08 16.37 -9.35
CA ARG A 133 12.06 17.27 -8.72
C ARG A 133 13.51 16.76 -8.83
N GLY A 134 13.73 15.64 -9.55
CA GLY A 134 15.06 15.02 -9.65
C GLY A 134 15.54 14.38 -8.34
N ALA A 135 14.61 14.02 -7.45
CA ALA A 135 14.86 13.31 -6.20
C ALA A 135 14.50 11.81 -6.32
N GLU A 136 14.98 11.03 -5.36
CA GLU A 136 14.76 9.57 -5.31
C GLU A 136 13.56 9.22 -4.43
N ILE A 137 13.31 10.01 -3.40
CA ILE A 137 12.25 9.78 -2.40
C ILE A 137 11.72 11.13 -1.88
N CYS A 138 10.49 11.12 -1.32
CA CYS A 138 9.92 12.29 -0.65
C CYS A 138 9.66 12.02 0.83
N ASP A 139 9.52 13.08 1.64
CA ASP A 139 9.35 13.06 3.10
C ASP A 139 7.89 12.91 3.56
N SER A 140 7.03 12.31 2.74
CA SER A 140 5.59 12.20 3.04
C SER A 140 5.13 10.76 3.16
N THR A 141 3.88 10.57 3.61
CA THR A 141 3.19 9.27 3.68
C THR A 141 3.06 8.54 2.34
N ASN A 142 3.35 9.20 1.21
CA ASN A 142 3.44 8.54 -0.09
C ASN A 142 4.72 7.71 -0.25
N CYS A 143 5.73 8.00 0.58
CA CYS A 143 7.00 7.28 0.69
C CYS A 143 7.21 6.85 2.15
N GLN A 144 8.11 7.54 2.86
CA GLN A 144 8.35 7.37 4.31
C GLN A 144 8.36 8.75 4.95
N VAL A 145 7.75 8.86 6.12
CA VAL A 145 7.81 10.12 6.87
C VAL A 145 9.24 10.33 7.34
N TYR A 146 9.74 11.55 7.11
CA TYR A 146 11.09 11.94 7.51
C TYR A 146 11.08 13.27 8.24
N MET A 147 11.85 13.35 9.31
CA MET A 147 12.19 14.60 10.01
C MET A 147 13.70 14.61 10.28
N ASP A 148 14.35 15.74 10.08
CA ASP A 148 15.73 15.89 10.52
C ASP A 148 15.84 15.94 12.06
N LYS A 149 17.07 15.83 12.58
CA LYS A 149 17.33 15.82 14.04
C LYS A 149 16.69 17.03 14.74
N ASN A 150 16.89 18.22 14.21
CA ASN A 150 16.41 19.45 14.84
C ASN A 150 14.87 19.52 14.83
N GLU A 151 14.25 19.17 13.71
CA GLU A 151 12.79 19.08 13.59
C GLU A 151 12.22 18.07 14.59
N ARG A 152 12.89 16.96 14.78
CA ARG A 152 12.42 15.92 15.71
C ARG A 152 12.62 16.31 17.16
N LEU A 153 13.78 16.85 17.52
CA LEU A 153 14.07 17.34 18.86
C LEU A 153 13.09 18.43 19.29
N SER A 154 12.67 19.31 18.37
CA SER A 154 11.67 20.35 18.68
C SER A 154 10.29 19.80 19.07
N LYS A 155 9.98 18.55 18.70
CA LYS A 155 8.71 17.86 19.01
C LYS A 155 8.79 16.95 20.23
N TRP A 156 9.98 16.60 20.68
CA TRP A 156 10.20 15.85 21.90
C TRP A 156 10.37 16.76 23.12
N SER A 157 10.23 16.20 24.32
CA SER A 157 10.57 16.95 25.52
C SER A 157 12.07 17.27 25.54
N GLN A 158 12.44 18.43 26.02
CA GLN A 158 13.87 18.83 26.15
C GLN A 158 14.67 17.83 27.00
N LYS A 159 14.02 17.19 27.97
CA LYS A 159 14.68 16.27 28.91
C LYS A 159 15.11 14.98 28.20
N ASP A 160 14.29 14.48 27.28
CA ASP A 160 14.47 13.13 26.72
C ASP A 160 14.93 13.16 25.24
N GLY A 161 14.92 14.35 24.62
CA GLY A 161 15.13 14.49 23.18
C GLY A 161 16.47 13.91 22.71
N GLU A 162 17.58 14.33 23.32
CA GLU A 162 18.92 13.85 22.93
C GLU A 162 19.12 12.38 23.23
N SER A 163 18.65 11.86 24.37
CA SER A 163 18.75 10.44 24.69
C SER A 163 17.92 9.57 23.74
N ASN A 164 16.73 10.03 23.37
CA ASN A 164 15.90 9.37 22.36
C ASN A 164 16.59 9.33 20.99
N TRP A 165 17.21 10.44 20.60
CA TRP A 165 17.94 10.49 19.33
C TRP A 165 19.16 9.55 19.36
N SER A 166 19.95 9.56 20.42
CA SER A 166 21.12 8.66 20.58
C SER A 166 20.72 7.20 20.48
N LYS A 167 19.60 6.80 21.10
CA LYS A 167 19.09 5.42 21.00
C LYS A 167 18.71 5.03 19.56
N ILE A 168 18.08 5.93 18.82
CA ILE A 168 17.76 5.69 17.41
C ILE A 168 19.04 5.61 16.57
N GLU A 169 19.99 6.50 16.82
CA GLU A 169 21.29 6.50 16.16
C GLU A 169 22.03 5.19 16.37
N GLU A 170 22.08 4.66 17.60
CA GLU A 170 22.69 3.38 17.92
C GLU A 170 21.98 2.21 17.17
N ALA A 171 20.65 2.19 17.16
CA ALA A 171 19.90 1.17 16.45
C ALA A 171 20.17 1.20 14.92
N VAL A 172 20.25 2.37 14.32
CA VAL A 172 20.53 2.53 12.89
C VAL A 172 21.98 2.13 12.55
N GLU A 173 22.94 2.61 13.35
CA GLU A 173 24.37 2.34 13.11
C GLU A 173 24.70 0.87 13.31
N SER A 174 24.11 0.19 14.30
CA SER A 174 24.33 -1.24 14.55
C SER A 174 23.83 -2.13 13.41
N THR A 175 22.87 -1.66 12.59
CA THR A 175 22.35 -2.34 11.40
C THR A 175 22.79 -1.68 10.09
N ARG A 176 23.88 -0.90 10.13
CA ARG A 176 24.39 -0.14 8.98
C ARG A 176 24.52 -1.00 7.73
N GLY A 177 23.87 -0.55 6.65
CA GLY A 177 23.89 -1.20 5.35
C GLY A 177 23.06 -2.48 5.25
N GLU A 178 22.37 -2.93 6.30
CA GLU A 178 21.52 -4.12 6.25
C GLU A 178 20.19 -3.84 5.57
N VAL A 179 19.80 -4.74 4.66
CA VAL A 179 18.55 -4.73 3.91
C VAL A 179 17.94 -6.13 3.86
N LEU A 180 16.63 -6.18 3.62
CA LEU A 180 15.91 -7.42 3.38
C LEU A 180 16.03 -7.84 1.93
N THR A 181 16.30 -9.13 1.72
CA THR A 181 16.29 -9.77 0.41
C THR A 181 15.37 -10.97 0.42
N TYR A 182 14.80 -11.27 -0.74
CA TYR A 182 14.04 -12.47 -1.01
C TYR A 182 14.53 -13.05 -2.33
N ASP A 183 14.90 -14.33 -2.34
CA ASP A 183 15.46 -15.00 -3.51
C ASP A 183 16.65 -14.25 -4.15
N GLY A 184 17.50 -13.65 -3.29
CA GLY A 184 18.70 -12.89 -3.67
C GLY A 184 18.44 -11.49 -4.25
N ALA A 185 17.21 -10.98 -4.16
CA ALA A 185 16.87 -9.63 -4.59
C ALA A 185 16.34 -8.78 -3.43
N VAL A 186 16.63 -7.47 -3.43
CA VAL A 186 16.06 -6.52 -2.44
C VAL A 186 14.55 -6.55 -2.53
N LEU A 187 13.85 -6.58 -1.38
CA LEU A 187 12.40 -6.57 -1.35
C LEU A 187 11.83 -5.36 -2.07
N GLU A 188 10.90 -5.61 -3.00
CA GLU A 188 10.18 -4.55 -3.70
C GLU A 188 9.16 -3.85 -2.80
N TYR A 189 8.54 -4.60 -1.89
CA TYR A 189 7.47 -4.12 -0.99
C TYR A 189 7.78 -4.43 0.48
N PRO A 190 8.77 -3.79 1.12
CA PRO A 190 9.05 -3.96 2.55
C PRO A 190 8.07 -3.15 3.39
N GLN A 191 6.78 -3.52 3.36
CA GLN A 191 5.70 -2.79 4.00
C GLN A 191 5.74 -2.90 5.52
N PHE A 192 5.43 -1.81 6.20
CA PHE A 192 5.22 -1.77 7.65
C PHE A 192 4.07 -0.82 8.00
N PHE A 193 3.50 -0.98 9.17
CA PHE A 193 2.36 -0.20 9.62
C PHE A 193 2.32 -0.12 11.15
N ALA A 194 1.49 0.78 11.70
CA ALA A 194 1.56 1.11 13.10
C ALA A 194 1.11 -0.03 14.03
N VAL A 195 -0.15 -0.48 13.93
CA VAL A 195 -0.78 -1.39 14.92
C VAL A 195 -1.58 -2.48 14.22
N SER A 196 -1.26 -3.72 14.47
CA SER A 196 -2.04 -4.87 13.99
C SER A 196 -3.32 -5.06 14.81
N SER A 197 -4.32 -5.66 14.21
CA SER A 197 -5.55 -6.08 14.88
C SER A 197 -5.43 -7.45 15.58
N GLY A 198 -4.22 -8.00 15.68
CA GLY A 198 -3.91 -9.33 16.21
C GLY A 198 -3.31 -10.27 15.15
N LYS A 199 -3.53 -9.97 13.89
CA LYS A 199 -2.98 -10.69 12.73
C LYS A 199 -2.75 -9.74 11.58
N THR A 200 -1.63 -9.90 10.84
CA THR A 200 -1.35 -9.09 9.65
C THR A 200 -2.18 -9.55 8.46
N GLU A 201 -2.25 -8.74 7.43
CA GLU A 201 -2.98 -9.03 6.20
C GLU A 201 -2.07 -9.63 5.14
N ASP A 202 -2.62 -10.53 4.32
CA ASP A 202 -1.96 -10.99 3.10
C ASP A 202 -1.95 -9.85 2.06
N ALA A 203 -0.85 -9.68 1.34
CA ALA A 203 -0.71 -8.65 0.33
C ALA A 203 -1.77 -8.75 -0.78
N VAL A 204 -2.22 -9.94 -1.13
CA VAL A 204 -3.26 -10.14 -2.14
C VAL A 204 -4.59 -9.49 -1.75
N ASP A 205 -4.92 -9.49 -0.46
CA ASP A 205 -6.18 -8.94 0.04
C ASP A 205 -6.18 -7.40 0.12
N VAL A 206 -5.01 -6.78 0.27
CA VAL A 206 -4.90 -5.32 0.48
C VAL A 206 -4.31 -4.59 -0.72
N LEU A 207 -3.31 -5.19 -1.37
CA LEU A 207 -2.58 -4.61 -2.50
C LEU A 207 -3.00 -5.21 -3.86
N SER A 208 -3.84 -6.27 -3.85
CA SER A 208 -4.22 -7.04 -5.03
C SER A 208 -3.02 -7.66 -5.76
N MET A 209 -1.94 -7.94 -5.04
CA MET A 209 -0.70 -8.52 -5.55
C MET A 209 -0.32 -9.72 -4.69
N ASP A 210 -0.01 -10.86 -5.32
CA ASP A 210 0.52 -12.02 -4.62
C ASP A 210 2.02 -11.86 -4.40
N ILE A 211 2.37 -11.37 -3.21
CA ILE A 211 3.76 -11.13 -2.79
C ILE A 211 4.16 -12.25 -1.83
N PRO A 212 5.14 -13.10 -2.21
CA PRO A 212 5.42 -14.33 -1.49
C PRO A 212 5.89 -14.13 -0.05
N TYR A 213 6.54 -13.03 0.25
CA TYR A 213 7.05 -12.69 1.59
C TYR A 213 6.09 -11.83 2.42
N LEU A 214 4.96 -11.39 1.88
CA LEU A 214 3.92 -10.61 2.59
C LEU A 214 2.66 -11.45 2.81
N LYS A 215 2.76 -12.40 3.70
CA LYS A 215 1.67 -13.30 4.10
C LYS A 215 1.13 -12.93 5.46
N SER A 216 -0.14 -13.26 5.67
CA SER A 216 -0.80 -13.04 6.96
C SER A 216 -0.11 -13.85 8.06
N THR A 217 0.33 -13.18 9.12
CA THR A 217 0.98 -13.80 10.29
C THR A 217 0.41 -13.26 11.60
N GLU A 218 0.52 -14.01 12.68
CA GLU A 218 0.09 -13.58 13.99
C GLU A 218 0.90 -12.35 14.45
N SER A 219 0.26 -11.42 15.12
CA SER A 219 0.90 -10.21 15.66
C SER A 219 0.27 -9.92 17.02
N THR A 220 0.89 -10.45 18.06
CA THR A 220 0.44 -10.33 19.44
C THR A 220 1.14 -9.20 20.17
N GLY A 221 0.50 -8.60 21.17
CA GLY A 221 1.05 -7.49 21.96
C GLY A 221 0.77 -6.10 21.39
N ASP A 222 0.09 -6.00 20.25
CA ASP A 222 -0.38 -4.74 19.66
C ASP A 222 -1.49 -4.08 20.48
N GLU A 223 -2.20 -4.84 21.28
CA GLU A 223 -3.38 -4.41 22.08
C GLU A 223 -3.04 -3.37 23.14
N ILE A 224 -1.78 -3.20 23.50
CA ILE A 224 -1.31 -2.15 24.41
C ILE A 224 -1.14 -0.79 23.71
N ALA A 225 -1.25 -0.75 22.41
CA ALA A 225 -1.09 0.49 21.64
C ALA A 225 -2.24 1.47 21.90
N PRO A 226 -1.97 2.76 22.10
CA PRO A 226 -3.02 3.76 22.40
C PRO A 226 -4.11 3.87 21.32
N LYS A 227 -3.81 3.46 20.09
CA LYS A 227 -4.75 3.47 18.95
C LYS A 227 -5.17 2.08 18.50
N TYR A 228 -5.00 1.06 19.34
CA TYR A 228 -5.44 -0.30 19.03
C TYR A 228 -6.95 -0.37 18.80
N GLU A 229 -7.74 0.27 19.65
CA GLU A 229 -9.18 0.42 19.47
C GLU A 229 -9.52 1.88 19.21
N THR A 230 -10.30 2.12 18.16
CA THR A 230 -10.75 3.46 17.80
C THR A 230 -12.19 3.40 17.30
N THR A 231 -12.92 4.50 17.49
CA THR A 231 -14.33 4.59 17.10
C THR A 231 -14.54 5.82 16.23
N LEU A 232 -15.22 5.64 15.09
CA LEU A 232 -15.77 6.71 14.29
C LEU A 232 -17.30 6.67 14.44
N SER A 233 -17.90 7.75 14.92
CA SER A 233 -19.35 7.99 14.87
C SER A 233 -19.63 9.02 13.78
N ILE A 234 -20.49 8.68 12.83
CA ILE A 234 -20.86 9.54 11.71
C ILE A 234 -22.38 9.57 11.58
N SER A 235 -22.98 10.75 11.32
CA SER A 235 -24.41 10.84 11.07
C SER A 235 -24.80 10.05 9.82
N ILE A 236 -26.02 9.48 9.82
CA ILE A 236 -26.52 8.73 8.66
C ILE A 236 -26.48 9.60 7.39
N ASP A 237 -26.83 10.89 7.51
CA ASP A 237 -26.86 11.81 6.38
C ASP A 237 -25.44 12.11 5.86
N ASP A 238 -24.46 12.34 6.75
CA ASP A 238 -23.06 12.55 6.34
C ASP A 238 -22.45 11.29 5.73
N PHE A 239 -22.77 10.11 6.28
CA PHE A 239 -22.36 8.84 5.71
C PHE A 239 -22.87 8.69 4.28
N ILE A 240 -24.18 8.89 4.04
CA ILE A 240 -24.80 8.80 2.71
C ILE A 240 -24.14 9.80 1.76
N ASN A 241 -23.94 11.04 2.19
CA ASN A 241 -23.30 12.07 1.39
C ASN A 241 -21.88 11.66 1.03
N LYS A 242 -21.10 11.18 1.99
CA LYS A 242 -19.72 10.75 1.79
C LYS A 242 -19.59 9.57 0.83
N ILE A 243 -20.46 8.56 0.95
CA ILE A 243 -20.51 7.43 -0.01
C ILE A 243 -20.84 7.94 -1.42
N LYS A 244 -21.80 8.84 -1.57
CA LYS A 244 -22.21 9.41 -2.87
C LYS A 244 -21.13 10.26 -3.55
N THR A 245 -20.11 10.73 -2.83
CA THR A 245 -18.99 11.45 -3.48
C THR A 245 -18.23 10.55 -4.47
N LYS A 246 -18.07 9.27 -4.14
CA LYS A 246 -17.39 8.28 -5.00
C LYS A 246 -18.37 7.44 -5.82
N TYR A 247 -19.51 7.07 -5.24
CA TYR A 247 -20.53 6.19 -5.85
C TYR A 247 -21.79 6.98 -6.14
N LYS A 248 -21.75 7.83 -7.19
CA LYS A 248 -22.80 8.82 -7.51
C LYS A 248 -24.20 8.22 -7.70
N ASN A 249 -24.29 7.00 -8.25
CA ASN A 249 -25.54 6.33 -8.60
C ASN A 249 -26.01 5.32 -7.56
N ILE A 250 -25.37 5.27 -6.39
CA ILE A 250 -25.69 4.29 -5.35
C ILE A 250 -27.11 4.49 -4.82
N LYS A 251 -27.86 3.39 -4.71
CA LYS A 251 -29.18 3.37 -4.10
C LYS A 251 -29.07 3.07 -2.62
N ILE A 252 -29.04 4.12 -1.81
CA ILE A 252 -28.96 4.06 -0.34
C ILE A 252 -29.84 5.16 0.24
N TYR A 253 -30.66 4.82 1.23
CA TYR A 253 -31.64 5.71 1.83
C TYR A 253 -31.60 5.62 3.36
N LYS A 254 -31.96 6.73 4.03
CA LYS A 254 -31.90 6.85 5.50
C LYS A 254 -32.83 5.86 6.19
N ASN A 255 -34.04 5.67 5.66
CA ASN A 255 -35.09 4.85 6.26
C ASN A 255 -34.79 3.34 6.30
N ASN A 256 -33.84 2.85 5.49
CA ASN A 256 -33.44 1.45 5.46
C ASN A 256 -31.93 1.27 5.60
N ILE A 257 -31.25 2.21 6.24
CA ILE A 257 -29.79 2.24 6.31
C ILE A 257 -29.18 0.98 6.94
N LYS A 258 -29.81 0.46 8.00
CA LYS A 258 -29.35 -0.73 8.72
C LYS A 258 -29.31 -1.96 7.82
N ASP A 259 -30.33 -2.14 6.99
CA ASP A 259 -30.45 -3.27 6.05
C ASP A 259 -29.59 -3.08 4.79
N SER A 260 -29.19 -1.82 4.54
CA SER A 260 -28.40 -1.45 3.35
C SER A 260 -26.91 -1.63 3.52
N ILE A 261 -26.40 -1.92 4.73
CA ILE A 261 -24.97 -2.06 5.00
C ILE A 261 -24.70 -3.45 5.59
N ASN A 262 -23.98 -4.29 4.82
CA ASN A 262 -23.72 -5.67 5.21
C ASN A 262 -22.29 -6.09 4.82
N ILE A 263 -21.48 -6.55 5.77
CA ILE A 263 -20.18 -7.15 5.49
C ILE A 263 -20.41 -8.47 4.76
N GLN A 264 -19.79 -8.62 3.59
CA GLN A 264 -19.95 -9.79 2.73
C GLN A 264 -18.88 -10.84 2.98
N SER A 265 -17.65 -10.41 3.22
CA SER A 265 -16.51 -11.31 3.42
C SER A 265 -15.42 -10.66 4.26
N TYR A 266 -14.59 -11.52 4.86
CA TYR A 266 -13.41 -11.15 5.62
C TYR A 266 -12.15 -11.70 4.97
N THR A 267 -11.02 -11.04 5.23
CA THR A 267 -9.68 -11.53 4.89
C THR A 267 -9.24 -12.61 5.87
N GLN A 268 -8.11 -13.26 5.59
CA GLN A 268 -7.48 -14.20 6.52
C GLN A 268 -6.98 -13.49 7.81
N GLY A 269 -6.60 -12.21 7.74
CA GLY A 269 -6.23 -11.37 8.88
C GLY A 269 -7.42 -10.88 9.70
N GLY A 270 -8.66 -11.14 9.26
CA GLY A 270 -9.88 -10.76 9.96
C GLY A 270 -10.40 -9.36 9.63
N SER A 271 -9.82 -8.68 8.67
CA SER A 271 -10.33 -7.41 8.16
C SER A 271 -11.51 -7.61 7.22
N VAL A 272 -12.33 -6.58 7.04
CA VAL A 272 -13.41 -6.57 6.06
C VAL A 272 -12.82 -6.59 4.66
N LYS A 273 -13.06 -7.67 3.91
CA LYS A 273 -12.62 -7.80 2.51
C LYS A 273 -13.59 -7.09 1.57
N GLU A 274 -14.88 -7.37 1.74
CA GLU A 274 -15.96 -6.75 0.96
C GLU A 274 -17.13 -6.35 1.84
N ILE A 275 -17.72 -5.20 1.55
CA ILE A 275 -18.89 -4.67 2.21
C ILE A 275 -19.92 -4.23 1.15
N LYS A 276 -21.14 -4.71 1.30
CA LYS A 276 -22.29 -4.21 0.52
C LYS A 276 -22.82 -2.95 1.16
N VAL A 277 -22.97 -1.89 0.37
CA VAL A 277 -23.57 -0.62 0.77
C VAL A 277 -24.63 -0.25 -0.27
N GLY A 278 -25.89 -0.32 0.09
CA GLY A 278 -26.99 -0.12 -0.85
C GLY A 278 -26.92 -1.08 -2.04
N SER A 279 -26.80 -0.52 -3.26
CA SER A 279 -26.67 -1.31 -4.50
C SER A 279 -25.24 -1.74 -4.84
N GLU A 280 -24.22 -1.26 -4.12
CA GLU A 280 -22.81 -1.46 -4.46
C GLU A 280 -22.12 -2.46 -3.51
N VAL A 281 -21.18 -3.23 -4.05
CA VAL A 281 -20.20 -3.99 -3.25
C VAL A 281 -18.87 -3.25 -3.33
N ILE A 282 -18.32 -2.87 -2.19
CA ILE A 282 -17.15 -2.03 -2.05
C ILE A 282 -16.05 -2.84 -1.38
N ALA A 283 -14.82 -2.77 -1.91
CA ALA A 283 -13.66 -3.36 -1.25
C ALA A 283 -13.42 -2.68 0.12
N GLY A 284 -13.12 -3.46 1.16
CA GLY A 284 -12.89 -2.95 2.50
C GLY A 284 -11.82 -1.87 2.58
N VAL A 285 -10.73 -2.01 1.80
CA VAL A 285 -9.66 -1.00 1.70
C VAL A 285 -10.16 0.33 1.14
N ASP A 286 -11.03 0.30 0.16
CA ASP A 286 -11.64 1.51 -0.43
C ASP A 286 -12.65 2.15 0.51
N PHE A 287 -13.43 1.33 1.19
CA PHE A 287 -14.38 1.78 2.21
C PHE A 287 -13.65 2.45 3.39
N ARG A 288 -12.58 1.83 3.88
CA ARG A 288 -11.70 2.40 4.91
C ARG A 288 -11.18 3.78 4.49
N ARG A 289 -10.62 3.90 3.28
CA ARG A 289 -10.09 5.17 2.74
C ARG A 289 -11.19 6.23 2.62
N LEU A 290 -12.34 5.85 2.08
CA LEU A 290 -13.46 6.76 1.88
C LEU A 290 -13.98 7.34 3.20
N LEU A 291 -14.10 6.54 4.24
CA LEU A 291 -14.56 6.99 5.56
C LEU A 291 -13.43 7.52 6.45
N ASN A 292 -12.17 7.36 6.04
CA ASN A 292 -10.99 7.67 6.84
C ASN A 292 -10.93 6.86 8.16
N LEU A 293 -11.27 5.57 8.08
CA LEU A 293 -11.15 4.65 9.20
C LEU A 293 -9.68 4.31 9.48
N ASN A 294 -9.34 4.10 10.74
CA ASN A 294 -7.97 3.76 11.13
C ASN A 294 -7.54 2.36 10.68
N SER A 295 -8.48 1.41 10.59
CA SER A 295 -8.23 0.04 10.15
C SER A 295 -9.35 -0.46 9.25
N THR A 296 -9.05 -1.49 8.47
CA THR A 296 -10.04 -2.27 7.72
C THR A 296 -10.68 -3.35 8.60
N ASN A 297 -10.10 -3.66 9.76
CA ASN A 297 -10.73 -4.49 10.76
C ASN A 297 -11.68 -3.64 11.60
N PHE A 298 -12.98 -3.69 11.28
CA PHE A 298 -14.00 -2.91 11.98
C PHE A 298 -15.31 -3.68 12.15
N ARG A 299 -16.06 -3.26 13.14
CA ARG A 299 -17.47 -3.66 13.38
C ARG A 299 -18.37 -2.45 13.18
N ILE A 300 -19.61 -2.71 12.82
CA ILE A 300 -20.62 -1.68 12.57
C ILE A 300 -21.74 -1.83 13.60
N SER A 301 -22.11 -0.73 14.22
CA SER A 301 -23.30 -0.63 15.05
C SER A 301 -24.06 0.66 14.72
N PHE A 302 -25.29 0.74 15.13
CA PHE A 302 -26.18 1.85 14.83
C PHE A 302 -26.82 2.35 16.12
N ASN A 303 -26.91 3.65 16.26
CA ASN A 303 -27.88 4.29 17.13
C ASN A 303 -28.92 5.03 16.27
N ASP A 304 -29.81 5.84 16.88
CA ASP A 304 -30.94 6.42 16.17
C ASP A 304 -30.51 7.29 14.98
N ASP A 305 -29.46 8.09 15.10
CA ASP A 305 -29.03 9.04 14.11
C ASP A 305 -27.64 8.78 13.51
N ASN A 306 -26.87 7.86 14.10
CA ASN A 306 -25.48 7.65 13.69
C ASN A 306 -25.18 6.19 13.37
N ILE A 307 -24.19 6.02 12.49
CA ILE A 307 -23.48 4.77 12.25
C ILE A 307 -22.15 4.83 13.03
N ILE A 308 -21.85 3.79 13.78
CA ILE A 308 -20.68 3.69 14.62
C ILE A 308 -19.77 2.59 14.04
N PHE A 309 -18.54 2.95 13.69
CA PHE A 309 -17.49 2.03 13.24
C PHE A 309 -16.48 1.86 14.37
N SER A 310 -16.42 0.66 14.95
CA SER A 310 -15.41 0.30 15.98
C SER A 310 -14.28 -0.46 15.29
N CYS A 311 -13.12 0.17 15.16
CA CYS A 311 -11.94 -0.35 14.49
C CYS A 311 -10.96 -0.97 15.49
N LYS A 312 -10.30 -2.07 15.09
CA LYS A 312 -9.10 -2.61 15.74
C LYS A 312 -7.89 -2.47 14.83
N GLY A 313 -6.77 -2.04 15.41
CA GLY A 313 -5.54 -1.77 14.67
C GLY A 313 -5.49 -0.38 14.02
N TYR A 314 -4.30 -0.03 13.49
CA TYR A 314 -4.03 1.25 12.85
C TYR A 314 -3.05 1.07 11.68
N GLY A 315 -3.54 1.29 10.47
CA GLY A 315 -2.74 1.14 9.24
C GLY A 315 -3.37 0.20 8.23
N HIS A 316 -2.58 -0.18 7.23
CA HIS A 316 -3.04 -1.07 6.14
C HIS A 316 -2.96 -2.56 6.48
N GLY A 317 -2.25 -2.94 7.53
CA GLY A 317 -2.20 -4.32 8.04
C GLY A 317 -1.17 -5.23 7.36
N VAL A 318 -0.47 -4.83 6.31
CA VAL A 318 0.46 -5.67 5.53
C VAL A 318 1.90 -5.51 6.01
N GLY A 319 2.63 -6.61 6.17
CA GLY A 319 4.04 -6.62 6.59
C GLY A 319 4.22 -6.40 8.09
N MET A 320 5.27 -5.67 8.51
CA MET A 320 5.64 -5.54 9.90
C MET A 320 4.73 -4.57 10.68
N SER A 321 4.10 -5.05 11.76
CA SER A 321 3.50 -4.17 12.76
C SER A 321 4.57 -3.55 13.65
N GLN A 322 4.56 -2.22 13.78
CA GLN A 322 5.53 -1.51 14.61
C GLN A 322 5.33 -1.80 16.10
N TRP A 323 4.10 -1.85 16.59
CA TRP A 323 3.81 -2.22 17.97
C TRP A 323 4.02 -3.70 18.24
N GLY A 324 3.67 -4.58 17.29
CA GLY A 324 3.96 -6.01 17.38
C GLY A 324 5.46 -6.29 17.39
N ALA A 325 6.25 -5.62 16.56
CA ALA A 325 7.72 -5.69 16.60
C ALA A 325 8.28 -5.28 17.98
N ASN A 326 7.73 -4.20 18.57
CA ASN A 326 8.10 -3.78 19.92
C ASN A 326 7.70 -4.79 21.00
N ALA A 327 6.55 -5.46 20.85
CA ALA A 327 6.14 -6.52 21.78
C ALA A 327 7.08 -7.73 21.70
N MET A 328 7.43 -8.18 20.48
CA MET A 328 8.40 -9.25 20.28
C MET A 328 9.79 -8.89 20.87
N ALA A 329 10.27 -7.68 20.60
CA ALA A 329 11.54 -7.21 21.15
C ALA A 329 11.56 -7.21 22.68
N LYS A 330 10.50 -6.76 23.33
CA LYS A 330 10.34 -6.81 24.80
C LYS A 330 10.28 -8.23 25.34
N ASN A 331 9.87 -9.21 24.55
CA ASN A 331 9.91 -10.63 24.89
C ASN A 331 11.29 -11.26 24.65
N GLY A 332 12.27 -10.50 24.16
CA GLY A 332 13.66 -10.93 23.96
C GLY A 332 14.01 -11.31 22.53
N ASP A 333 13.08 -11.19 21.58
CA ASP A 333 13.35 -11.47 20.18
C ASP A 333 14.29 -10.41 19.59
N LYS A 334 15.24 -10.86 18.76
CA LYS A 334 16.17 -9.99 18.05
C LYS A 334 15.56 -9.47 16.77
N TYR A 335 16.08 -8.35 16.25
CA TYR A 335 15.55 -7.69 15.06
C TYR A 335 15.49 -8.60 13.83
N ASP A 336 16.41 -9.52 13.66
CA ASP A 336 16.43 -10.49 12.57
C ASP A 336 15.28 -11.51 12.69
N THR A 337 14.99 -11.99 13.91
CA THR A 337 13.84 -12.83 14.22
C THR A 337 12.54 -12.08 13.96
N ILE A 338 12.43 -10.83 14.42
CA ILE A 338 11.27 -9.96 14.20
C ILE A 338 11.02 -9.78 12.70
N LEU A 339 12.04 -9.45 11.92
CA LEU A 339 11.94 -9.26 10.49
C LEU A 339 11.48 -10.53 9.76
N LYS A 340 12.09 -11.70 10.10
CA LYS A 340 11.74 -13.01 9.50
C LYS A 340 10.34 -13.48 9.93
N HIS A 341 9.82 -13.02 11.06
CA HIS A 341 8.45 -13.27 11.47
C HIS A 341 7.42 -12.56 10.57
N TYR A 342 7.66 -11.29 10.25
CA TYR A 342 6.72 -10.48 9.44
C TYR A 342 6.93 -10.59 7.93
N TYR A 343 8.11 -10.98 7.50
CA TYR A 343 8.45 -11.18 6.09
C TYR A 343 8.90 -12.62 5.87
N SER A 344 8.04 -13.44 5.30
CA SER A 344 8.29 -14.88 5.16
C SER A 344 9.42 -15.19 4.19
N GLY A 345 10.38 -16.00 4.59
CA GLY A 345 11.45 -16.50 3.71
C GLY A 345 12.48 -15.45 3.30
N VAL A 346 12.58 -14.33 4.02
CA VAL A 346 13.57 -13.30 3.73
C VAL A 346 14.91 -13.57 4.38
N GLU A 347 15.96 -13.01 3.80
CA GLU A 347 17.29 -12.93 4.38
C GLU A 347 17.71 -11.48 4.62
N ILE A 348 18.67 -11.26 5.49
CA ILE A 348 19.27 -9.95 5.78
C ILE A 348 20.66 -9.93 5.16
N GLU A 349 20.89 -9.01 4.24
CA GLU A 349 22.15 -8.86 3.54
C GLU A 349 22.70 -7.44 3.68
N LYS A 350 24.02 -7.28 3.55
CA LYS A 350 24.68 -5.97 3.58
C LYS A 350 24.91 -5.41 2.18
N ILE A 351 24.48 -4.18 1.96
CA ILE A 351 24.84 -3.41 0.77
C ILE A 351 26.30 -2.98 0.84
N LYS A 352 26.95 -2.94 -0.32
CA LYS A 352 28.31 -2.38 -0.48
C LYS A 352 28.19 -0.95 -1.00
N TYR A 353 28.83 -0.02 -0.31
CA TYR A 353 28.96 1.36 -0.77
C TYR A 353 30.07 1.43 -1.82
N VAL A 354 29.80 1.98 -3.01
CA VAL A 354 30.74 2.13 -4.15
C VAL A 354 30.67 3.53 -4.70
#